data_8014f8dc5fa8be00fc72f4100ec84acd
#
_entry.id   8014f8dc5fa8be00fc72f4100ec84acd
#
_cell.length_a   1.000
_cell.length_b   1.000
_cell.length_c   1.000
_cell.angle_alpha   90.00
_cell.angle_beta   90.00
_cell.angle_gamma   90.00
#
_symmetry.space_group_name_H-M   'P 1'
#
loop_
_entity.id
_entity.type
_entity.pdbx_description
1 polymer ?
#
loop_
_entity_poly.entity_id
_entity_poly.type
_entity_poly.pdbx_seq_one_letter_code
_entity_poly.pdbx_strand_id
1 'polypeptide(L)'
;MKSLLLSVPVESSGSSLRVEPLRAAHLHGLQTEGLGDDLPRFQRLLLRSLVARLDGLWPGEPITRQPRVLVALEQGILRALVQVRPYNRQWSCWLLSLEELSPGQWVGRRQLLKALLQQALLGTDVRSRSWVIRCDSSCDEQLDVLRELGFQPLKTQRIWRPGNADASQPAALPHTPTPLPTTCQWSPLNRRTAPLLWPLEQAASSSHLRQIIDRRYPDLLDQSGRHTGVLLWDSGEASVAIAGLVRQELADGSFGIELLRDVAWDERLSQALPALLDQLLTQRPAVVLVTDQADSPLSQLLTTGGWHPLREELLLGRSLWRQHGRSRAVPLTHPLDTMLGRLQPQHPPLPTPSLGRR
;
A
#
# COMPACT_ATOMS: atom_id res chain seq x y z
N MET A 1 11.15 -22.85 -12.48
CA MET A 1 10.65 -22.48 -13.81
C MET A 1 10.18 -21.03 -13.71
N LYS A 2 10.93 -20.09 -14.29
CA LYS A 2 10.57 -18.66 -14.34
C LYS A 2 9.49 -18.52 -15.43
N SER A 3 8.27 -18.15 -15.05
CA SER A 3 7.19 -17.88 -15.99
C SER A 3 7.55 -16.64 -16.81
N LEU A 4 7.93 -16.85 -18.06
CA LEU A 4 7.93 -15.80 -19.08
C LEU A 4 6.49 -15.31 -19.19
N LEU A 5 6.24 -14.04 -18.89
CA LEU A 5 4.96 -13.40 -19.11
C LEU A 5 4.69 -13.38 -20.62
N LEU A 6 4.01 -14.40 -21.10
CA LEU A 6 3.53 -14.49 -22.48
C LEU A 6 2.29 -13.61 -22.62
N SER A 7 2.12 -12.99 -23.79
CA SER A 7 0.87 -12.34 -24.15
C SER A 7 -0.26 -13.38 -24.12
N VAL A 8 -1.31 -13.15 -23.35
CA VAL A 8 -2.46 -14.04 -23.29
C VAL A 8 -3.59 -13.39 -24.06
N PRO A 9 -4.08 -14.00 -25.15
CA PRO A 9 -5.31 -13.56 -25.80
C PRO A 9 -6.48 -13.82 -24.84
N VAL A 10 -7.34 -12.84 -24.68
CA VAL A 10 -8.60 -12.98 -23.95
C VAL A 10 -9.67 -13.24 -24.99
N GLU A 11 -10.20 -14.45 -25.05
CA GLU A 11 -11.30 -14.78 -25.94
C GLU A 11 -12.57 -14.07 -25.48
N SER A 12 -12.98 -13.06 -26.25
CA SER A 12 -14.31 -12.47 -26.21
C SER A 12 -14.85 -12.39 -27.63
N SER A 13 -16.13 -12.70 -27.80
CA SER A 13 -16.83 -12.70 -29.08
C SER A 13 -16.75 -11.32 -29.75
N GLY A 14 -15.81 -11.16 -30.69
CA GLY A 14 -15.74 -10.00 -31.61
C GLY A 14 -14.69 -8.94 -31.35
N SER A 15 -14.07 -8.83 -30.17
CA SER A 15 -13.01 -7.86 -29.89
C SER A 15 -11.69 -8.56 -29.52
N SER A 16 -10.57 -8.17 -30.16
CA SER A 16 -9.26 -8.69 -29.78
C SER A 16 -8.77 -8.00 -28.50
N LEU A 17 -9.10 -8.60 -27.36
CA LEU A 17 -8.60 -8.19 -26.06
C LEU A 17 -7.23 -8.84 -25.80
N ARG A 18 -6.21 -8.05 -25.41
CA ARG A 18 -4.86 -8.56 -25.12
C ARG A 18 -4.31 -7.96 -23.85
N VAL A 19 -3.60 -8.76 -23.08
CA VAL A 19 -2.82 -8.32 -21.93
C VAL A 19 -1.37 -8.67 -22.17
N GLU A 20 -0.49 -7.67 -22.13
CA GLU A 20 0.92 -7.89 -22.36
C GLU A 20 1.80 -6.92 -21.55
N PRO A 21 3.10 -7.22 -21.40
CA PRO A 21 4.02 -6.31 -20.74
C PRO A 21 4.18 -5.01 -21.53
N LEU A 22 4.30 -3.86 -20.83
CA LEU A 22 4.53 -2.56 -21.47
C LEU A 22 5.78 -2.61 -22.35
N ARG A 23 5.66 -2.18 -23.60
CA ARG A 23 6.72 -2.12 -24.62
C ARG A 23 6.79 -0.73 -25.25
N ALA A 24 7.92 -0.43 -25.91
CA ALA A 24 8.11 0.85 -26.62
C ALA A 24 7.04 1.10 -27.70
N ALA A 25 6.57 0.04 -28.38
CA ALA A 25 5.50 0.15 -29.38
C ALA A 25 4.23 0.78 -28.84
N HIS A 26 3.88 0.54 -27.55
CA HIS A 26 2.67 1.12 -26.95
C HIS A 26 2.78 2.64 -26.76
N LEU A 27 4.01 3.19 -26.66
CA LEU A 27 4.20 4.64 -26.49
C LEU A 27 3.81 5.42 -27.75
N HIS A 28 3.92 4.79 -28.92
CA HIS A 28 3.50 5.42 -30.16
C HIS A 28 1.97 5.60 -30.21
N GLY A 29 1.21 4.61 -29.75
CA GLY A 29 -0.24 4.68 -29.67
C GLY A 29 -0.74 5.81 -28.77
N LEU A 30 -0.05 6.13 -27.67
CA LEU A 30 -0.43 7.21 -26.76
C LEU A 30 -0.45 8.59 -27.43
N GLN A 31 0.45 8.85 -28.37
CA GLN A 31 0.47 10.11 -29.11
C GLN A 31 -0.74 10.28 -30.03
N THR A 32 -1.19 9.17 -30.62
CA THR A 32 -2.35 9.19 -31.53
C THR A 32 -3.69 9.29 -30.81
N GLU A 33 -3.72 8.89 -29.52
CA GLU A 33 -4.94 8.88 -28.69
C GLU A 33 -5.12 10.15 -27.84
N GLY A 34 -4.30 11.18 -28.04
CA GLY A 34 -4.40 12.44 -27.29
C GLY A 34 -3.81 12.38 -25.88
N LEU A 35 -3.11 11.30 -25.52
CA LEU A 35 -2.43 11.11 -24.24
C LEU A 35 -0.95 11.54 -24.29
N GLY A 36 -0.60 12.46 -25.19
CA GLY A 36 0.77 12.94 -25.41
C GLY A 36 1.40 13.58 -24.16
N ASP A 37 0.63 14.21 -23.31
CA ASP A 37 1.10 14.83 -22.07
C ASP A 37 1.60 13.79 -21.05
N ASP A 38 1.09 12.58 -21.09
CA ASP A 38 1.52 11.48 -20.24
C ASP A 38 2.74 10.73 -20.77
N LEU A 39 3.19 11.00 -21.97
CA LEU A 39 4.30 10.31 -22.62
C LEU A 39 5.58 10.25 -21.75
N PRO A 40 6.04 11.35 -21.11
CA PRO A 40 7.24 11.30 -20.26
C PRO A 40 7.07 10.38 -19.03
N ARG A 41 5.84 10.26 -18.55
CA ARG A 41 5.49 9.35 -17.46
C ARG A 41 5.59 7.89 -17.91
N PHE A 42 5.00 7.56 -19.06
CA PHE A 42 5.06 6.21 -19.65
C PHE A 42 6.47 5.80 -20.04
N GLN A 43 7.28 6.71 -20.56
CA GLN A 43 8.70 6.44 -20.82
C GLN A 43 9.45 6.06 -19.53
N ARG A 44 9.24 6.77 -18.44
CA ARG A 44 9.80 6.43 -17.13
C ARG A 44 9.32 5.07 -16.62
N LEU A 45 8.04 4.76 -16.80
CA LEU A 45 7.48 3.46 -16.43
C LEU A 45 8.08 2.32 -17.27
N LEU A 46 8.26 2.54 -18.58
CA LEU A 46 8.91 1.57 -19.45
C LEU A 46 10.34 1.28 -19.01
N LEU A 47 11.15 2.31 -18.78
CA LEU A 47 12.53 2.14 -18.29
C LEU A 47 12.59 1.37 -16.98
N ARG A 48 11.76 1.71 -16.02
CA ARG A 48 11.67 0.98 -14.73
C ARG A 48 11.25 -0.48 -14.94
N SER A 49 10.28 -0.72 -15.80
CA SER A 49 9.82 -2.07 -16.14
C SER A 49 10.89 -2.90 -16.83
N LEU A 50 11.72 -2.30 -17.68
CA LEU A 50 12.88 -2.96 -18.30
C LEU A 50 13.90 -3.40 -17.24
N VAL A 51 14.23 -2.51 -16.30
CA VAL A 51 15.13 -2.85 -15.17
C VAL A 51 14.57 -4.03 -14.38
N ALA A 52 13.25 -4.03 -14.06
CA ALA A 52 12.62 -5.14 -13.37
C ALA A 52 12.66 -6.47 -14.14
N ARG A 53 12.65 -6.43 -15.48
CA ARG A 53 12.79 -7.62 -16.33
C ARG A 53 14.22 -8.15 -16.37
N LEU A 54 15.19 -7.25 -16.48
CA LEU A 54 16.62 -7.61 -16.44
C LEU A 54 16.96 -8.29 -15.11
N ASP A 55 16.44 -7.75 -14.01
CA ASP A 55 16.57 -8.34 -12.68
C ASP A 55 16.03 -9.79 -12.63
N GLY A 56 14.94 -10.06 -13.35
CA GLY A 56 14.36 -11.41 -13.50
C GLY A 56 15.24 -12.41 -14.28
N LEU A 57 16.22 -11.97 -15.05
CA LEU A 57 17.16 -12.83 -15.78
C LEU A 57 18.32 -13.32 -14.90
N TRP A 58 18.62 -12.63 -13.81
CA TRP A 58 19.72 -12.99 -12.93
C TRP A 58 19.34 -14.17 -12.04
N PRO A 59 20.21 -15.18 -11.90
CA PRO A 59 19.99 -16.27 -10.97
C PRO A 59 20.24 -15.76 -9.55
N GLY A 60 19.18 -15.60 -8.76
CA GLY A 60 19.29 -15.12 -7.38
C GLY A 60 18.07 -14.33 -6.92
N GLU A 61 18.23 -13.63 -5.80
CA GLU A 61 17.21 -12.72 -5.31
C GLU A 61 17.11 -11.49 -6.22
N PRO A 62 15.89 -10.99 -6.49
CA PRO A 62 15.73 -9.75 -7.25
C PRO A 62 16.43 -8.60 -6.52
N ILE A 63 17.25 -7.85 -7.24
CA ILE A 63 18.06 -6.77 -6.68
C ILE A 63 17.23 -5.48 -6.59
N THR A 64 16.29 -5.29 -7.55
CA THR A 64 15.52 -4.06 -7.65
C THR A 64 14.05 -4.27 -7.27
N ARG A 65 13.43 -3.22 -6.73
CA ARG A 65 12.00 -3.17 -6.46
C ARG A 65 11.24 -2.37 -7.50
N GLN A 66 11.81 -2.29 -8.70
CA GLN A 66 11.17 -1.57 -9.79
C GLN A 66 9.85 -2.25 -10.17
N PRO A 67 8.82 -1.46 -10.53
CA PRO A 67 7.52 -2.00 -10.89
C PRO A 67 7.62 -2.79 -12.21
N ARG A 68 6.92 -3.90 -12.26
CA ARG A 68 6.54 -4.56 -13.53
C ARG A 68 5.27 -3.91 -14.01
N VAL A 69 5.18 -3.62 -15.30
CA VAL A 69 4.02 -2.96 -15.88
C VAL A 69 3.40 -3.86 -16.93
N LEU A 70 2.12 -4.17 -16.77
CA LEU A 70 1.30 -4.84 -17.75
C LEU A 70 0.29 -3.84 -18.31
N VAL A 71 -0.03 -4.00 -19.57
CA VAL A 71 -1.01 -3.17 -20.28
C VAL A 71 -2.12 -4.02 -20.86
N ALA A 72 -3.30 -3.45 -20.89
CA ALA A 72 -4.48 -4.03 -21.47
C ALA A 72 -4.84 -3.28 -22.75
N LEU A 73 -4.97 -4.02 -23.84
CA LEU A 73 -5.25 -3.52 -25.17
C LEU A 73 -6.59 -4.05 -25.67
N GLU A 74 -7.42 -3.17 -26.21
CA GLU A 74 -8.62 -3.50 -26.95
C GLU A 74 -8.45 -3.04 -28.38
N GLN A 75 -8.48 -3.94 -29.35
CA GLN A 75 -8.25 -3.64 -30.76
C GLN A 75 -6.93 -2.88 -31.03
N GLY A 76 -5.90 -3.12 -30.20
CA GLY A 76 -4.62 -2.42 -30.30
C GLY A 76 -4.56 -1.08 -29.56
N ILE A 77 -5.68 -0.59 -29.05
CA ILE A 77 -5.78 0.66 -28.27
C ILE A 77 -5.45 0.37 -26.80
N LEU A 78 -4.64 1.20 -26.19
CA LEU A 78 -4.24 1.08 -24.79
C LEU A 78 -5.38 1.59 -23.88
N ARG A 79 -6.01 0.69 -23.12
CA ARG A 79 -7.16 0.99 -22.26
C ARG A 79 -6.82 1.14 -20.80
N ALA A 80 -5.96 0.26 -20.30
CA ALA A 80 -5.59 0.26 -18.90
C ALA A 80 -4.16 -0.27 -18.71
N LEU A 81 -3.59 0.05 -17.57
CA LEU A 81 -2.30 -0.51 -17.14
C LEU A 81 -2.38 -0.92 -15.66
N VAL A 82 -1.56 -1.89 -15.29
CA VAL A 82 -1.31 -2.23 -13.90
C VAL A 82 0.19 -2.25 -13.63
N GLN A 83 0.58 -1.55 -12.59
CA GLN A 83 1.93 -1.61 -12.04
C GLN A 83 1.93 -2.60 -10.89
N VAL A 84 2.92 -3.48 -10.85
CA VAL A 84 3.06 -4.51 -9.83
C VAL A 84 4.44 -4.40 -9.22
N ARG A 85 4.52 -4.12 -7.91
CA ARG A 85 5.79 -3.97 -7.20
C ARG A 85 5.74 -4.59 -5.81
N PRO A 86 6.88 -5.01 -5.26
CA PRO A 86 6.93 -5.45 -3.87
C PRO A 86 6.52 -4.32 -2.93
N TYR A 87 5.65 -4.61 -1.98
CA TYR A 87 5.19 -3.66 -0.98
C TYR A 87 6.02 -3.70 0.30
N ASN A 88 6.66 -4.84 0.57
CA ASN A 88 7.58 -5.02 1.67
C ASN A 88 8.94 -5.58 1.21
N ARG A 89 9.95 -5.50 2.06
CA ARG A 89 11.32 -5.94 1.77
C ARG A 89 11.48 -7.45 1.69
N GLN A 90 10.50 -8.19 2.17
CA GLN A 90 10.50 -9.65 2.16
C GLN A 90 9.90 -10.24 0.88
N TRP A 91 9.32 -9.41 0.01
CA TRP A 91 8.63 -9.83 -1.21
C TRP A 91 7.41 -10.72 -0.94
N SER A 92 6.91 -10.73 0.31
CA SER A 92 5.72 -11.48 0.71
C SER A 92 4.42 -10.77 0.36
N CYS A 93 4.42 -9.43 0.35
CA CYS A 93 3.29 -8.60 -0.03
C CYS A 93 3.61 -7.76 -1.28
N TRP A 94 2.65 -7.68 -2.20
CA TRP A 94 2.77 -6.94 -3.46
C TRP A 94 1.70 -5.86 -3.57
N LEU A 95 2.09 -4.68 -4.01
CA LEU A 95 1.18 -3.59 -4.33
C LEU A 95 0.87 -3.61 -5.82
N LEU A 96 -0.42 -3.57 -6.13
CA LEU A 96 -0.95 -3.34 -7.46
C LEU A 96 -1.49 -1.91 -7.55
N SER A 97 -1.12 -1.19 -8.60
CA SER A 97 -1.69 0.12 -8.92
C SER A 97 -2.31 0.02 -10.29
N LEU A 98 -3.64 0.05 -10.35
CA LEU A 98 -4.42 -0.05 -11.57
C LEU A 98 -4.80 1.36 -12.04
N GLU A 99 -4.60 1.63 -13.31
CA GLU A 99 -4.93 2.90 -13.95
C GLU A 99 -5.68 2.65 -15.25
N GLU A 100 -6.84 3.26 -15.40
CA GLU A 100 -7.61 3.28 -16.64
C GLU A 100 -7.29 4.57 -17.39
N LEU A 101 -6.86 4.44 -18.64
CA LEU A 101 -6.41 5.56 -19.48
C LEU A 101 -7.53 6.21 -20.26
N SER A 102 -8.58 5.47 -20.53
CA SER A 102 -9.76 5.96 -21.21
C SER A 102 -10.96 5.77 -20.27
N PRO A 103 -11.28 6.76 -19.40
CA PRO A 103 -12.45 6.67 -18.55
C PRO A 103 -13.71 6.67 -19.42
N GLY A 104 -14.55 5.69 -19.21
CA GLY A 104 -15.81 5.53 -19.94
C GLY A 104 -16.24 4.07 -20.06
N GLN A 105 -17.47 3.88 -20.52
CA GLN A 105 -17.97 2.54 -20.82
C GLN A 105 -17.46 2.10 -22.19
N TRP A 106 -16.58 1.13 -22.22
CA TRP A 106 -16.12 0.46 -23.44
C TRP A 106 -16.42 -1.04 -23.36
N VAL A 107 -16.64 -1.62 -24.54
CA VAL A 107 -17.06 -3.03 -24.63
C VAL A 107 -15.96 -3.95 -24.07
N GLY A 108 -16.34 -4.82 -23.13
CA GLY A 108 -15.37 -5.76 -22.53
C GLY A 108 -14.51 -5.20 -21.40
N ARG A 109 -14.75 -3.96 -20.90
CA ARG A 109 -14.00 -3.34 -19.80
C ARG A 109 -13.79 -4.28 -18.61
N ARG A 110 -14.88 -4.85 -18.06
CA ARG A 110 -14.83 -5.79 -16.93
C ARG A 110 -13.93 -7.00 -17.21
N GLN A 111 -14.06 -7.59 -18.38
CA GLN A 111 -13.27 -8.77 -18.77
C GLN A 111 -11.79 -8.43 -18.91
N LEU A 112 -11.48 -7.29 -19.53
CA LEU A 112 -10.10 -6.84 -19.71
C LEU A 112 -9.44 -6.48 -18.39
N LEU A 113 -10.12 -5.76 -17.50
CA LEU A 113 -9.63 -5.44 -16.16
C LEU A 113 -9.39 -6.73 -15.34
N LYS A 114 -10.31 -7.68 -15.41
CA LYS A 114 -10.16 -8.99 -14.75
C LYS A 114 -8.95 -9.75 -15.29
N ALA A 115 -8.80 -9.84 -16.61
CA ALA A 115 -7.64 -10.50 -17.22
C ALA A 115 -6.32 -9.81 -16.87
N LEU A 116 -6.30 -8.47 -16.89
CA LEU A 116 -5.13 -7.67 -16.53
C LEU A 116 -4.68 -7.94 -15.09
N LEU A 117 -5.63 -7.91 -14.15
CA LEU A 117 -5.35 -8.18 -12.74
C LEU A 117 -4.95 -9.65 -12.49
N GLN A 118 -5.59 -10.62 -13.17
CA GLN A 118 -5.20 -12.03 -13.09
C GLN A 118 -3.76 -12.25 -13.55
N GLN A 119 -3.35 -11.66 -14.66
CA GLN A 119 -1.98 -11.71 -15.16
C GLN A 119 -1.00 -11.03 -14.19
N ALA A 120 -1.41 -9.91 -13.59
CA ALA A 120 -0.62 -9.23 -12.58
C ALA A 120 -0.34 -10.13 -11.36
N LEU A 121 -1.36 -10.84 -10.87
CA LEU A 121 -1.23 -11.76 -9.74
C LEU A 121 -0.32 -12.95 -10.07
N LEU A 122 -0.45 -13.53 -11.27
CA LEU A 122 0.37 -14.65 -11.73
C LEU A 122 1.84 -14.25 -11.96
N GLY A 123 2.08 -12.99 -12.33
CA GLY A 123 3.40 -12.45 -12.61
C GLY A 123 4.24 -12.12 -11.38
N THR A 124 3.74 -12.32 -10.16
CA THR A 124 4.47 -12.03 -8.93
C THR A 124 5.46 -13.15 -8.56
N ASP A 125 6.31 -12.89 -7.58
CA ASP A 125 7.34 -13.83 -7.11
C ASP A 125 6.72 -15.05 -6.41
N VAL A 126 7.44 -16.15 -6.40
CA VAL A 126 7.07 -17.40 -5.70
C VAL A 126 6.90 -17.21 -4.17
N ARG A 127 7.53 -16.19 -3.61
CA ARG A 127 7.41 -15.80 -2.19
C ARG A 127 6.13 -15.01 -1.90
N SER A 128 5.40 -14.58 -2.93
CA SER A 128 4.16 -13.80 -2.77
C SER A 128 3.13 -14.58 -1.96
N ARG A 129 2.66 -13.95 -0.89
CA ARG A 129 1.63 -14.49 0.00
C ARG A 129 0.37 -13.64 -0.01
N SER A 130 0.53 -12.35 -0.30
CA SER A 130 -0.54 -11.38 -0.28
C SER A 130 -0.36 -10.30 -1.34
N TRP A 131 -1.47 -9.70 -1.72
CA TRP A 131 -1.53 -8.57 -2.64
C TRP A 131 -2.44 -7.52 -2.06
N VAL A 132 -2.09 -6.26 -2.28
CA VAL A 132 -2.90 -5.12 -1.91
C VAL A 132 -3.10 -4.21 -3.10
N ILE A 133 -4.26 -3.58 -3.17
CA ILE A 133 -4.63 -2.61 -4.21
C ILE A 133 -5.45 -1.50 -3.58
N ARG A 134 -5.34 -0.29 -4.10
CA ARG A 134 -6.20 0.84 -3.76
C ARG A 134 -7.20 1.06 -4.87
N CYS A 135 -8.42 1.38 -4.47
CA CYS A 135 -9.50 1.67 -5.39
C CYS A 135 -10.30 2.85 -4.83
N ASP A 136 -10.70 3.76 -5.69
CA ASP A 136 -11.68 4.79 -5.32
C ASP A 136 -12.99 4.10 -4.91
N SER A 137 -13.58 4.54 -3.80
CA SER A 137 -14.82 3.94 -3.27
C SER A 137 -16.03 4.13 -4.19
N SER A 138 -15.96 5.07 -5.13
CA SER A 138 -17.01 5.34 -6.13
C SER A 138 -16.91 4.46 -7.39
N CYS A 139 -15.84 3.67 -7.54
CA CYS A 139 -15.61 2.83 -8.73
C CYS A 139 -16.21 1.42 -8.55
N ASP A 140 -17.55 1.31 -8.54
CA ASP A 140 -18.27 0.05 -8.26
C ASP A 140 -17.82 -1.12 -9.17
N GLU A 141 -17.68 -0.89 -10.48
CA GLU A 141 -17.28 -1.95 -11.41
C GLU A 141 -15.87 -2.49 -11.14
N GLN A 142 -14.93 -1.59 -10.79
CA GLN A 142 -13.59 -2.00 -10.40
C GLN A 142 -13.60 -2.77 -9.08
N LEU A 143 -14.42 -2.33 -8.12
CA LEU A 143 -14.61 -3.02 -6.84
C LEU A 143 -15.21 -4.42 -7.04
N ASP A 144 -16.17 -4.58 -7.94
CA ASP A 144 -16.75 -5.88 -8.26
C ASP A 144 -15.74 -6.84 -8.87
N VAL A 145 -14.93 -6.36 -9.82
CA VAL A 145 -13.85 -7.17 -10.41
C VAL A 145 -12.85 -7.60 -9.33
N LEU A 146 -12.48 -6.70 -8.42
CA LEU A 146 -11.58 -7.01 -7.32
C LEU A 146 -12.16 -8.04 -6.35
N ARG A 147 -13.46 -7.92 -6.01
CA ARG A 147 -14.17 -8.91 -5.18
C ARG A 147 -14.22 -10.30 -5.83
N GLU A 148 -14.50 -10.36 -7.13
CA GLU A 148 -14.46 -11.62 -7.89
C GLU A 148 -13.06 -12.27 -7.88
N LEU A 149 -12.02 -11.46 -7.84
CA LEU A 149 -10.64 -11.93 -7.72
C LEU A 149 -10.24 -12.28 -6.28
N GLY A 150 -11.17 -12.18 -5.32
CA GLY A 150 -10.96 -12.54 -3.93
C GLY A 150 -10.29 -11.47 -3.08
N PHE A 151 -10.26 -10.21 -3.53
CA PHE A 151 -9.85 -9.10 -2.71
C PHE A 151 -10.95 -8.73 -1.70
N GLN A 152 -10.54 -8.39 -0.49
CA GLN A 152 -11.41 -7.97 0.60
C GLN A 152 -11.01 -6.59 1.11
N PRO A 153 -11.95 -5.73 1.51
CA PRO A 153 -11.62 -4.43 2.08
C PRO A 153 -10.88 -4.61 3.41
N LEU A 154 -9.78 -3.88 3.57
CA LEU A 154 -8.93 -3.88 4.76
C LEU A 154 -9.06 -2.59 5.56
N LYS A 155 -9.13 -1.46 4.86
CA LYS A 155 -9.15 -0.13 5.45
C LYS A 155 -9.80 0.84 4.47
N THR A 156 -10.65 1.73 4.96
CA THR A 156 -11.15 2.89 4.21
C THR A 156 -10.34 4.11 4.61
N GLN A 157 -9.82 4.81 3.62
CA GLN A 157 -9.03 6.01 3.83
C GLN A 157 -9.71 7.21 3.22
N ARG A 158 -9.63 8.35 3.90
CA ARG A 158 -10.12 9.64 3.41
C ARG A 158 -8.95 10.46 2.91
N ILE A 159 -9.11 11.00 1.73
CA ILE A 159 -8.11 11.83 1.06
C ILE A 159 -8.54 13.28 1.25
N TRP A 160 -7.62 14.11 1.74
CA TRP A 160 -7.86 15.51 2.06
C TRP A 160 -7.00 16.42 1.21
N ARG A 161 -7.56 17.57 0.85
CA ARG A 161 -6.82 18.67 0.24
C ARG A 161 -6.98 19.95 1.07
N PRO A 162 -6.00 20.86 1.06
CA PRO A 162 -6.14 22.16 1.71
C PRO A 162 -7.16 23.04 0.96
N GLY A 163 -7.93 23.85 1.69
CA GLY A 163 -8.99 24.69 1.11
C GLY A 163 -8.48 25.77 0.15
N ASN A 164 -7.22 26.19 0.31
CA ASN A 164 -6.60 27.23 -0.53
C ASN A 164 -5.97 26.67 -1.83
N ALA A 165 -6.25 25.40 -2.18
CA ALA A 165 -5.66 24.74 -3.36
C ALA A 165 -6.37 25.09 -4.69
N ASP A 166 -7.44 25.89 -4.66
CA ASP A 166 -8.07 26.37 -5.89
C ASP A 166 -7.18 27.46 -6.52
N ALA A 167 -6.55 27.11 -7.64
CA ALA A 167 -5.59 27.94 -8.39
C ALA A 167 -6.16 29.25 -8.96
N SER A 168 -7.41 29.61 -8.66
CA SER A 168 -8.11 30.82 -9.14
C SER A 168 -8.11 31.97 -8.15
N GLN A 169 -7.65 31.78 -6.92
CA GLN A 169 -7.46 32.91 -5.99
C GLN A 169 -6.01 33.37 -6.01
N PRO A 170 -5.76 34.71 -6.12
CA PRO A 170 -4.42 35.25 -6.02
C PRO A 170 -3.81 34.81 -4.68
N ALA A 171 -2.56 34.36 -4.73
CA ALA A 171 -1.79 33.88 -3.60
C ALA A 171 -2.09 34.74 -2.36
N ALA A 172 -2.75 34.10 -1.38
CA ALA A 172 -2.93 34.73 -0.07
C ALA A 172 -1.55 35.19 0.42
N LEU A 173 -1.51 36.34 1.09
CA LEU A 173 -0.33 36.96 1.68
C LEU A 173 0.59 35.88 2.29
N PRO A 174 1.92 36.07 2.22
CA PRO A 174 2.86 35.10 2.76
C PRO A 174 2.55 34.86 4.23
N HIS A 175 1.82 33.77 4.52
CA HIS A 175 1.58 33.35 5.89
C HIS A 175 2.91 32.89 6.46
N THR A 176 3.37 33.57 7.53
CA THR A 176 4.47 33.05 8.33
C THR A 176 4.00 31.75 8.97
N PRO A 177 4.62 30.60 8.68
CA PRO A 177 4.15 29.33 9.23
C PRO A 177 4.16 29.38 10.75
N THR A 178 3.12 28.84 11.35
CA THR A 178 3.00 28.71 12.80
C THR A 178 4.18 27.90 13.34
N PRO A 179 4.98 28.42 14.28
CA PRO A 179 6.08 27.65 14.84
C PRO A 179 5.54 26.44 15.62
N LEU A 180 6.26 25.32 15.55
CA LEU A 180 5.97 24.17 16.41
C LEU A 180 6.12 24.57 17.88
N PRO A 181 5.31 24.00 18.81
CA PRO A 181 5.53 24.15 20.24
C PRO A 181 6.98 23.83 20.62
N THR A 182 7.55 24.53 21.57
CA THR A 182 8.95 24.34 22.00
C THR A 182 9.26 22.94 22.50
N THR A 183 8.24 22.24 22.97
CA THR A 183 8.30 20.83 23.40
C THR A 183 8.21 19.84 22.24
N CYS A 184 8.00 20.34 21.00
CA CYS A 184 7.88 19.49 19.81
C CYS A 184 9.07 19.67 18.89
N GLN A 185 9.58 18.55 18.37
CA GLN A 185 10.63 18.51 17.37
C GLN A 185 10.18 17.70 16.16
N TRP A 186 10.33 18.27 14.97
CA TRP A 186 10.18 17.55 13.72
C TRP A 186 11.51 16.92 13.29
N SER A 187 11.51 15.62 13.02
CA SER A 187 12.69 14.89 12.56
C SER A 187 12.38 14.13 11.28
N PRO A 188 13.19 14.24 10.21
CA PRO A 188 12.95 13.55 8.94
C PRO A 188 13.00 12.02 9.13
N LEU A 189 12.22 11.31 8.32
CA LEU A 189 12.16 9.84 8.35
C LEU A 189 13.46 9.27 7.79
N ASN A 190 14.21 8.60 8.64
CA ASN A 190 15.48 7.97 8.34
C ASN A 190 15.71 6.72 9.20
N ARG A 191 16.87 6.07 9.10
CA ARG A 191 17.19 4.84 9.85
C ARG A 191 17.16 5.01 11.37
N ARG A 192 17.35 6.24 11.89
CA ARG A 192 17.32 6.54 13.33
C ARG A 192 15.89 6.78 13.83
N THR A 193 15.05 7.41 13.00
CA THR A 193 13.69 7.80 13.39
C THR A 193 12.63 6.75 13.02
N ALA A 194 12.87 5.89 12.04
CA ALA A 194 11.94 4.82 11.68
C ALA A 194 11.59 3.87 12.84
N PRO A 195 12.51 3.47 13.75
CA PRO A 195 12.16 2.69 14.93
C PRO A 195 11.23 3.43 15.90
N LEU A 196 11.34 4.77 15.99
CA LEU A 196 10.47 5.58 16.83
C LEU A 196 9.05 5.69 16.26
N LEU A 197 8.92 5.69 14.93
CA LEU A 197 7.63 5.72 14.24
C LEU A 197 6.93 4.35 14.24
N TRP A 198 7.69 3.26 14.36
CA TRP A 198 7.17 1.89 14.23
C TRP A 198 6.02 1.55 15.20
N PRO A 199 6.06 1.92 16.50
CA PRO A 199 4.92 1.69 17.39
C PRO A 199 3.63 2.36 16.92
N LEU A 200 3.71 3.58 16.37
CA LEU A 200 2.54 4.30 15.83
C LEU A 200 1.98 3.61 14.58
N GLU A 201 2.83 3.14 13.66
CA GLU A 201 2.40 2.32 12.51
C GLU A 201 1.68 1.05 12.95
N GLN A 202 2.19 0.38 13.99
CA GLN A 202 1.57 -0.81 14.55
C GLN A 202 0.22 -0.50 15.22
N ALA A 203 0.12 0.61 15.93
CA ALA A 203 -1.12 1.05 16.57
C ALA A 203 -2.17 1.46 15.52
N ALA A 204 -1.78 2.20 14.49
CA ALA A 204 -2.65 2.66 13.41
C ALA A 204 -3.17 1.53 12.48
N SER A 205 -2.55 0.35 12.55
CA SER A 205 -2.86 -0.78 11.68
C SER A 205 -3.61 -1.87 12.41
N SER A 206 -4.76 -2.31 11.87
CA SER A 206 -5.49 -3.47 12.41
C SER A 206 -4.64 -4.75 12.35
N SER A 207 -4.91 -5.70 13.22
CA SER A 207 -4.19 -6.99 13.23
C SER A 207 -4.29 -7.73 11.88
N HIS A 208 -5.45 -7.67 11.23
CA HIS A 208 -5.66 -8.24 9.91
C HIS A 208 -4.81 -7.54 8.84
N LEU A 209 -4.78 -6.21 8.84
CA LEU A 209 -3.94 -5.44 7.92
C LEU A 209 -2.45 -5.78 8.09
N ARG A 210 -1.98 -5.88 9.34
CA ARG A 210 -0.59 -6.26 9.64
C ARG A 210 -0.22 -7.64 9.11
N GLN A 211 -1.13 -8.61 9.22
CA GLN A 211 -0.91 -9.98 8.70
C GLN A 211 -0.81 -10.01 7.18
N ILE A 212 -1.60 -9.19 6.48
CA ILE A 212 -1.60 -9.14 5.01
C ILE A 212 -0.38 -8.39 4.49
N ILE A 213 -0.07 -7.24 5.06
CA ILE A 213 1.05 -6.41 4.57
C ILE A 213 2.41 -6.96 5.03
N ASP A 214 2.47 -7.60 6.20
CA ASP A 214 3.69 -8.21 6.78
C ASP A 214 4.89 -7.25 6.74
N ARG A 215 4.69 -6.00 7.20
CA ARG A 215 5.73 -4.96 7.25
C ARG A 215 6.62 -5.12 8.46
N ARG A 216 7.83 -4.61 8.29
CA ARG A 216 8.81 -4.37 9.36
C ARG A 216 9.24 -2.92 9.37
N TYR A 217 9.81 -2.44 10.48
CA TYR A 217 10.25 -1.05 10.59
C TYR A 217 11.16 -0.56 9.43
N PRO A 218 12.05 -1.40 8.82
CA PRO A 218 12.84 -0.94 7.68
C PRO A 218 12.01 -0.64 6.43
N ASP A 219 10.79 -1.20 6.32
CA ASP A 219 9.89 -0.94 5.17
C ASP A 219 9.34 0.49 5.19
N LEU A 220 9.30 1.15 6.37
CA LEU A 220 8.95 2.56 6.50
C LEU A 220 9.92 3.47 5.75
N LEU A 221 11.20 3.06 5.62
CA LEU A 221 12.20 3.82 4.86
C LEU A 221 11.88 3.90 3.36
N ASP A 222 11.12 2.95 2.84
CA ASP A 222 10.68 2.96 1.43
C ASP A 222 9.56 3.96 1.19
N GLN A 223 8.92 4.43 2.27
CA GLN A 223 7.92 5.50 2.31
C GLN A 223 8.52 6.86 2.65
N SER A 224 9.85 6.94 2.75
CA SER A 224 10.53 8.22 2.98
C SER A 224 10.42 9.15 1.77
N GLY A 225 10.43 10.44 2.04
CA GLY A 225 10.35 11.48 1.05
C GLY A 225 10.66 12.85 1.66
N ARG A 226 10.57 13.91 0.86
CA ARG A 226 10.95 15.26 1.29
C ARG A 226 10.16 15.79 2.51
N HIS A 227 8.90 15.32 2.65
CA HIS A 227 7.98 15.82 3.67
C HIS A 227 7.56 14.73 4.67
N THR A 228 8.37 13.69 4.79
CA THR A 228 8.11 12.58 5.69
C THR A 228 9.00 12.66 6.91
N GLY A 229 8.46 12.31 8.07
CA GLY A 229 9.19 12.40 9.32
C GLY A 229 8.36 11.99 10.50
N VAL A 230 8.91 12.25 11.66
CA VAL A 230 8.33 11.91 12.96
C VAL A 230 8.24 13.18 13.78
N LEU A 231 7.09 13.42 14.38
CA LEU A 231 6.85 14.46 15.36
C LEU A 231 7.15 13.90 16.75
N LEU A 232 8.20 14.39 17.34
CA LEU A 232 8.67 14.01 18.66
C LEU A 232 8.21 15.03 19.69
N TRP A 233 7.74 14.53 20.82
CA TRP A 233 7.46 15.33 22.01
C TRP A 233 8.57 15.11 23.02
N ASP A 234 9.20 16.18 23.44
CA ASP A 234 10.24 16.15 24.48
C ASP A 234 9.60 16.38 25.85
N SER A 235 9.70 15.40 26.72
CA SER A 235 9.25 15.47 28.12
C SER A 235 10.36 15.86 29.10
N GLY A 236 11.56 16.17 28.58
CA GLY A 236 12.75 16.44 29.38
C GLY A 236 13.52 15.20 29.81
N GLU A 237 12.87 14.05 29.95
CA GLU A 237 13.51 12.76 30.27
C GLU A 237 13.68 11.88 29.00
N ALA A 238 12.73 11.94 28.09
CA ALA A 238 12.75 11.17 26.85
C ALA A 238 11.92 11.86 25.74
N SER A 239 12.36 11.69 24.50
CA SER A 239 11.58 12.10 23.33
C SER A 239 10.68 10.96 22.86
N VAL A 240 9.38 11.19 22.80
CA VAL A 240 8.36 10.20 22.39
C VAL A 240 7.75 10.63 21.05
N ALA A 241 7.62 9.68 20.12
CA ALA A 241 6.91 9.93 18.88
C ALA A 241 5.40 9.99 19.15
N ILE A 242 4.76 11.11 18.76
CA ILE A 242 3.31 11.31 18.90
C ILE A 242 2.57 11.26 17.56
N ALA A 243 3.24 11.54 16.45
CA ALA A 243 2.73 11.39 15.10
C ALA A 243 3.86 11.14 14.10
N GLY A 244 3.51 10.73 12.90
CA GLY A 244 4.43 10.63 11.79
C GLY A 244 3.75 10.88 10.45
N LEU A 245 4.53 11.33 9.49
CA LEU A 245 4.12 11.52 8.11
C LEU A 245 4.93 10.58 7.22
N VAL A 246 4.25 9.75 6.45
CA VAL A 246 4.85 8.82 5.50
C VAL A 246 4.27 9.02 4.11
N ARG A 247 5.07 8.73 3.09
CA ARG A 247 4.62 8.82 1.70
C ARG A 247 3.77 7.61 1.34
N GLN A 248 2.64 7.87 0.69
CA GLN A 248 1.71 6.85 0.25
C GLN A 248 1.31 7.05 -1.20
N GLU A 249 1.25 5.95 -1.97
CA GLU A 249 0.69 5.93 -3.31
C GLU A 249 -0.83 5.83 -3.22
N LEU A 250 -1.54 6.62 -4.00
CA LEU A 250 -3.00 6.69 -4.08
C LEU A 250 -3.54 5.81 -5.20
N ALA A 251 -4.86 5.67 -5.28
CA ALA A 251 -5.53 4.84 -6.30
C ALA A 251 -5.24 5.32 -7.73
N ASP A 252 -5.07 6.63 -7.93
CA ASP A 252 -4.74 7.25 -9.22
C ASP A 252 -3.24 7.21 -9.58
N GLY A 253 -2.41 6.53 -8.77
CA GLY A 253 -0.97 6.45 -8.93
C GLY A 253 -0.21 7.73 -8.51
N SER A 254 -0.90 8.76 -8.04
CA SER A 254 -0.27 9.93 -7.43
C SER A 254 0.24 9.61 -6.01
N PHE A 255 0.86 10.58 -5.34
CA PHE A 255 1.39 10.38 -4.00
C PHE A 255 0.79 11.39 -3.02
N GLY A 256 0.26 10.86 -1.92
CA GLY A 256 -0.15 11.59 -0.75
C GLY A 256 0.80 11.39 0.44
N ILE A 257 0.49 12.06 1.53
CA ILE A 257 1.16 11.93 2.82
C ILE A 257 0.17 11.29 3.80
N GLU A 258 0.45 10.09 4.27
CA GLU A 258 -0.34 9.44 5.31
C GLU A 258 0.11 9.92 6.67
N LEU A 259 -0.85 10.32 7.50
CA LEU A 259 -0.60 10.69 8.88
C LEU A 259 -0.81 9.46 9.76
N LEU A 260 0.27 9.05 10.42
CA LEU A 260 0.30 7.95 11.38
C LEU A 260 0.27 8.51 12.80
N ARG A 261 -0.60 7.96 13.64
CA ARG A 261 -0.71 8.26 15.07
C ARG A 261 -1.21 7.04 15.83
N ASP A 262 -1.16 7.10 17.15
CA ASP A 262 -1.83 6.09 17.99
C ASP A 262 -3.36 6.13 17.79
N VAL A 263 -4.03 5.00 17.96
CA VAL A 263 -5.50 4.91 17.90
C VAL A 263 -6.13 5.76 18.98
N ALA A 264 -5.56 5.76 20.19
CA ALA A 264 -5.97 6.67 21.24
C ALA A 264 -5.61 8.12 20.87
N TRP A 265 -6.57 9.03 21.11
CA TRP A 265 -6.29 10.44 20.89
C TRP A 265 -5.29 10.97 21.90
N ASP A 266 -4.26 11.63 21.42
CA ASP A 266 -3.27 12.31 22.24
C ASP A 266 -3.52 13.82 22.18
N GLU A 267 -3.85 14.44 23.30
CA GLU A 267 -4.15 15.88 23.38
C GLU A 267 -3.01 16.77 22.91
N ARG A 268 -1.78 16.30 22.99
CA ARG A 268 -0.60 17.00 22.47
C ARG A 268 -0.68 17.24 20.97
N LEU A 269 -1.38 16.37 20.23
CA LEU A 269 -1.62 16.52 18.79
C LEU A 269 -2.48 17.74 18.47
N SER A 270 -3.44 18.08 19.33
CA SER A 270 -4.31 19.25 19.14
C SER A 270 -3.51 20.55 19.05
N GLN A 271 -2.36 20.61 19.73
CA GLN A 271 -1.46 21.76 19.71
C GLN A 271 -0.41 21.70 18.59
N ALA A 272 0.17 20.54 18.37
CA ALA A 272 1.34 20.39 17.51
C ALA A 272 0.97 20.13 16.02
N LEU A 273 -0.12 19.42 15.76
CA LEU A 273 -0.48 19.02 14.41
C LEU A 273 -0.88 20.20 13.50
N PRO A 274 -1.66 21.22 13.95
CA PRO A 274 -1.95 22.39 13.13
C PRO A 274 -0.69 23.10 12.66
N ALA A 275 0.28 23.30 13.55
CA ALA A 275 1.55 23.94 13.21
C ALA A 275 2.38 23.10 12.23
N LEU A 276 2.41 21.78 12.38
CA LEU A 276 3.08 20.88 11.46
C LEU A 276 2.45 20.93 10.07
N LEU A 277 1.12 20.92 9.98
CA LEU A 277 0.39 20.99 8.72
C LEU A 277 0.58 22.33 8.02
N ASP A 278 0.62 23.44 8.77
CA ASP A 278 0.89 24.77 8.24
C ASP A 278 2.30 24.85 7.63
N GLN A 279 3.31 24.31 8.31
CA GLN A 279 4.66 24.19 7.77
C GLN A 279 4.70 23.32 6.51
N LEU A 280 3.96 22.21 6.48
CA LEU A 280 3.85 21.33 5.31
C LEU A 280 3.24 22.07 4.12
N LEU A 281 2.18 22.84 4.32
CA LEU A 281 1.51 23.64 3.30
C LEU A 281 2.41 24.73 2.73
N THR A 282 3.20 25.40 3.58
CA THR A 282 4.17 26.40 3.15
C THR A 282 5.20 25.82 2.20
N GLN A 283 5.63 24.56 2.43
CA GLN A 283 6.62 23.88 1.60
C GLN A 283 6.00 23.20 0.36
N ARG A 284 4.74 22.81 0.42
CA ARG A 284 4.01 22.10 -0.62
C ARG A 284 2.53 22.44 -0.57
N PRO A 285 2.11 23.54 -1.22
CA PRO A 285 0.71 24.00 -1.19
C PRO A 285 -0.30 22.98 -1.72
N ALA A 286 0.09 22.15 -2.68
CA ALA A 286 -0.76 21.12 -3.29
C ALA A 286 -0.59 19.73 -2.64
N VAL A 287 -0.22 19.67 -1.36
CA VAL A 287 -0.11 18.38 -0.65
C VAL A 287 -1.49 17.76 -0.44
N VAL A 288 -1.53 16.44 -0.55
CA VAL A 288 -2.72 15.63 -0.27
C VAL A 288 -2.42 14.81 0.98
N LEU A 289 -3.30 14.90 1.99
CA LEU A 289 -3.21 14.09 3.20
C LEU A 289 -4.11 12.86 3.09
N VAL A 290 -3.66 11.78 3.73
CA VAL A 290 -4.37 10.52 3.81
C VAL A 290 -4.58 10.18 5.28
N THR A 291 -5.83 9.92 5.67
CA THR A 291 -6.19 9.53 7.03
C THR A 291 -7.11 8.32 7.03
N ASP A 292 -7.23 7.66 8.16
CA ASP A 292 -8.28 6.66 8.34
C ASP A 292 -9.66 7.34 8.34
N GLN A 293 -10.64 6.81 7.61
CA GLN A 293 -12.00 7.35 7.60
C GLN A 293 -12.65 7.32 8.99
N ALA A 294 -12.34 6.29 9.77
CA ALA A 294 -12.88 6.11 11.12
C ALA A 294 -12.28 7.09 12.16
N ASP A 295 -11.23 7.82 11.80
CA ASP A 295 -10.55 8.77 12.68
C ASP A 295 -11.34 10.08 12.79
N SER A 296 -12.37 10.10 13.65
CA SER A 296 -13.22 11.27 13.85
C SER A 296 -12.50 12.47 14.47
N PRO A 297 -11.65 12.32 15.53
CA PRO A 297 -10.95 13.45 16.11
C PRO A 297 -10.02 14.15 15.11
N LEU A 298 -9.28 13.37 14.33
CA LEU A 298 -8.40 13.89 13.29
C LEU A 298 -9.19 14.57 12.17
N SER A 299 -10.30 13.97 11.75
CA SER A 299 -11.20 14.55 10.75
C SER A 299 -11.77 15.92 11.18
N GLN A 300 -12.15 16.07 12.45
CA GLN A 300 -12.60 17.35 13.02
C GLN A 300 -11.48 18.39 13.02
N LEU A 301 -10.29 18.01 13.48
CA LEU A 301 -9.13 18.89 13.49
C LEU A 301 -8.77 19.38 12.09
N LEU A 302 -8.75 18.48 11.09
CA LEU A 302 -8.49 18.84 9.70
C LEU A 302 -9.55 19.79 9.14
N THR A 303 -10.83 19.50 9.37
CA THR A 303 -11.94 20.36 8.92
C THR A 303 -11.84 21.75 9.53
N THR A 304 -11.55 21.86 10.84
CA THR A 304 -11.36 23.11 11.54
C THR A 304 -10.13 23.88 11.00
N GLY A 305 -9.09 23.14 10.60
CA GLY A 305 -7.89 23.67 9.96
C GLY A 305 -8.04 24.03 8.47
N GLY A 306 -9.27 24.01 7.92
CA GLY A 306 -9.54 24.40 6.54
C GLY A 306 -9.19 23.33 5.49
N TRP A 307 -9.05 22.07 5.91
CA TRP A 307 -8.92 20.94 4.98
C TRP A 307 -10.28 20.40 4.56
N HIS A 308 -10.41 20.05 3.29
CA HIS A 308 -11.64 19.48 2.72
C HIS A 308 -11.43 18.05 2.25
N PRO A 309 -12.41 17.15 2.51
CA PRO A 309 -12.36 15.80 1.97
C PRO A 309 -12.50 15.86 0.44
N LEU A 310 -11.60 15.18 -0.28
CA LEU A 310 -11.58 15.11 -1.73
C LEU A 310 -12.30 13.85 -2.23
N ARG A 311 -11.94 12.70 -1.68
CA ARG A 311 -12.52 11.38 -2.01
C ARG A 311 -12.20 10.37 -0.93
N GLU A 312 -12.81 9.21 -1.03
CA GLU A 312 -12.49 8.06 -0.18
C GLU A 312 -11.91 6.94 -1.03
N GLU A 313 -10.89 6.28 -0.50
CA GLU A 313 -10.24 5.15 -1.14
C GLU A 313 -10.32 3.92 -0.25
N LEU A 314 -10.58 2.77 -0.86
CA LEU A 314 -10.52 1.47 -0.22
C LEU A 314 -9.14 0.85 -0.45
N LEU A 315 -8.46 0.48 0.62
CA LEU A 315 -7.35 -0.45 0.57
C LEU A 315 -7.93 -1.86 0.63
N LEU A 316 -7.77 -2.61 -0.45
CA LEU A 316 -8.22 -3.99 -0.52
C LEU A 316 -7.01 -4.92 -0.49
N GLY A 317 -7.18 -6.09 0.09
CA GLY A 317 -6.15 -7.12 0.18
C GLY A 317 -6.66 -8.49 -0.19
N ARG A 318 -5.76 -9.28 -0.76
CA ARG A 318 -5.94 -10.70 -1.03
C ARG A 318 -4.76 -11.46 -0.45
N SER A 319 -5.02 -12.55 0.27
CA SER A 319 -3.97 -13.44 0.76
C SER A 319 -4.17 -14.86 0.26
N LEU A 320 -3.08 -15.54 -0.03
CA LEU A 320 -3.10 -16.98 -0.19
C LEU A 320 -2.93 -17.58 1.20
N TRP A 321 -4.03 -17.98 1.82
CA TRP A 321 -3.97 -18.93 2.91
C TRP A 321 -3.50 -20.25 2.33
N ARG A 322 -2.19 -20.47 2.30
CA ARG A 322 -1.71 -21.84 2.23
C ARG A 322 -2.16 -22.46 3.54
N GLN A 323 -3.21 -23.29 3.50
CA GLN A 323 -3.32 -24.33 4.51
C GLN A 323 -1.93 -24.97 4.51
N HIS A 324 -1.19 -24.75 5.60
CA HIS A 324 -0.07 -25.60 5.88
C HIS A 324 -0.69 -27.00 5.90
N GLY A 325 -0.60 -27.72 4.76
CA GLY A 325 -0.98 -29.10 4.72
C GLY A 325 -0.29 -29.66 5.95
N ARG A 326 -1.08 -30.18 6.88
CA ARG A 326 -0.54 -30.91 8.03
C ARG A 326 0.63 -31.64 7.43
N SER A 327 1.86 -31.27 7.82
CA SER A 327 3.06 -31.98 7.38
C SER A 327 2.69 -33.40 7.62
N ARG A 328 2.53 -34.15 6.52
CA ARG A 328 2.25 -35.56 6.58
C ARG A 328 3.37 -36.05 7.45
N ALA A 329 3.04 -36.32 8.72
CA ALA A 329 4.01 -36.77 9.68
C ALA A 329 4.68 -37.93 8.96
N VAL A 330 5.91 -37.69 8.51
CA VAL A 330 6.73 -38.78 7.99
C VAL A 330 6.73 -39.73 9.17
N PRO A 331 6.16 -40.94 9.04
CA PRO A 331 6.21 -41.86 10.14
C PRO A 331 7.71 -42.02 10.42
N LEU A 332 8.18 -41.43 11.50
CA LEU A 332 9.49 -41.72 12.07
C LEU A 332 9.41 -43.19 12.44
N THR A 333 9.74 -44.02 11.43
CA THR A 333 9.97 -45.43 11.67
C THR A 333 11.08 -45.52 12.67
N HIS A 334 10.70 -45.73 13.92
CA HIS A 334 11.46 -46.40 14.96
C HIS A 334 13.01 -46.44 14.86
N PRO A 335 13.75 -45.81 15.77
CA PRO A 335 13.91 -46.36 17.14
C PRO A 335 13.86 -45.33 18.29
N LEU A 336 13.57 -44.04 18.01
CA LEU A 336 13.60 -42.98 19.04
C LEU A 336 12.39 -43.02 20.00
N ASP A 337 11.22 -43.45 19.56
CA ASP A 337 10.02 -43.56 20.38
C ASP A 337 10.17 -44.58 21.53
N THR A 338 10.97 -45.63 21.30
CA THR A 338 11.23 -46.65 22.32
C THR A 338 12.21 -46.15 23.39
N MET A 339 13.05 -45.17 23.08
CA MET A 339 13.97 -44.56 24.08
C MET A 339 13.31 -43.45 24.90
N LEU A 340 12.41 -42.65 24.28
CA LEU A 340 11.71 -41.58 24.99
C LEU A 340 10.62 -42.09 25.93
N GLY A 341 9.99 -43.23 25.63
CA GLY A 341 9.02 -43.87 26.54
C GLY A 341 9.64 -44.36 27.86
N ARG A 342 10.97 -44.55 27.96
CA ARG A 342 11.67 -44.92 29.17
C ARG A 342 12.07 -43.75 30.07
N LEU A 343 11.91 -42.51 29.60
CA LEU A 343 12.28 -41.30 30.35
C LEU A 343 11.08 -40.53 30.91
N GLN A 344 9.85 -41.03 30.75
CA GLN A 344 8.70 -40.45 31.42
C GLN A 344 8.70 -40.83 32.89
N PRO A 345 8.86 -39.86 33.83
CA PRO A 345 8.69 -40.14 35.24
C PRO A 345 7.25 -40.60 35.50
N GLN A 346 7.11 -41.78 36.09
CA GLN A 346 5.83 -42.32 36.57
C GLN A 346 5.32 -41.50 37.76
N HIS A 347 4.88 -40.27 37.53
CA HIS A 347 4.12 -39.54 38.54
C HIS A 347 2.64 -39.58 38.15
N PRO A 348 1.78 -40.03 39.05
CA PRO A 348 0.32 -39.95 38.82
C PRO A 348 -0.11 -38.47 38.69
N PRO A 349 -1.08 -38.17 37.82
CA PRO A 349 -1.55 -36.81 37.68
C PRO A 349 -2.08 -36.27 38.98
N LEU A 350 -1.63 -35.07 39.36
CA LEU A 350 -2.14 -34.38 40.55
C LEU A 350 -3.65 -34.16 40.40
N PRO A 351 -4.47 -34.40 41.44
CA PRO A 351 -5.91 -34.19 41.37
C PRO A 351 -6.17 -32.70 41.18
N THR A 352 -6.96 -32.39 40.17
CA THR A 352 -7.49 -31.04 39.92
C THR A 352 -8.44 -30.66 41.07
N PRO A 353 -8.28 -29.47 41.69
CA PRO A 353 -9.23 -29.02 42.72
C PRO A 353 -10.58 -28.77 42.06
N SER A 354 -11.60 -29.48 42.54
CA SER A 354 -12.99 -29.24 42.19
C SER A 354 -13.44 -27.92 42.83
N LEU A 355 -13.68 -26.91 41.98
CA LEU A 355 -14.39 -25.70 42.40
C LEU A 355 -15.81 -26.07 42.77
N GLY A 356 -16.07 -26.21 44.06
CA GLY A 356 -17.42 -26.39 44.64
C GLY A 356 -18.25 -25.16 44.30
N ARG A 357 -19.39 -25.40 43.65
CA ARG A 357 -20.48 -24.43 43.52
C ARG A 357 -21.01 -24.09 44.92
N ARG A 358 -21.03 -22.83 45.25
CA ARG A 358 -21.99 -22.21 46.17
C ARG A 358 -22.86 -21.21 45.41
#